data_27cba3bcdd85211c8dc7a75250895bf7
#
_entry.id   27cba3bcdd85211c8dc7a75250895bf7
#
_cell.length_a   1.000
_cell.length_b   1.000
_cell.length_c   1.000
_cell.angle_alpha   90.00
_cell.angle_beta   90.00
_cell.angle_gamma   90.00
#
_symmetry.space_group_name_H-M   'P 1'
#
loop_
_entity.id
_entity.type
_entity.pdbx_description
1 polymer ?
#
loop_
_entity_poly.entity_id
_entity_poly.type
_entity_poly.pdbx_seq_one_letter_code
_entity_poly.pdbx_strand_id
1 'polypeptide(L)'
;MKNIILLFLCLLFGGCFSSSDKYVPNEGLNEILIDPEVVEEYLDLSEILQDSIEIIPLETTEQCLISDIKQIELYKDKIFVSDKGNAKIFVFTTTGHFLNSLGRQGMGPGEYSRLGNFTFKGDSIL
;
A
#
# COMPACT_ATOMS: atom_id res chain seq x y z
N MET A 1 -34.88 -30.10 -49.66
CA MET A 1 -33.62 -30.38 -48.91
C MET A 1 -32.68 -29.15 -48.87
N LYS A 2 -32.60 -28.30 -49.91
CA LYS A 2 -31.73 -27.11 -49.94
C LYS A 2 -32.10 -26.06 -48.88
N ASN A 3 -33.38 -25.87 -48.57
CA ASN A 3 -33.84 -24.85 -47.62
C ASN A 3 -33.65 -25.23 -46.16
N ILE A 4 -33.55 -26.52 -45.84
CA ILE A 4 -33.32 -27.01 -44.46
C ILE A 4 -31.85 -26.79 -44.07
N ILE A 5 -30.91 -26.91 -45.01
CA ILE A 5 -29.49 -26.71 -44.75
C ILE A 5 -29.22 -25.22 -44.51
N LEU A 6 -29.92 -24.33 -45.20
CA LEU A 6 -29.77 -22.86 -44.99
C LEU A 6 -30.29 -22.42 -43.60
N LEU A 7 -31.39 -23.05 -43.15
CA LEU A 7 -31.95 -22.78 -41.84
C LEU A 7 -31.03 -23.25 -40.69
N PHE A 8 -30.33 -24.36 -40.89
CA PHE A 8 -29.39 -24.90 -39.91
C PHE A 8 -28.09 -24.07 -39.80
N LEU A 9 -27.67 -23.47 -40.94
CA LEU A 9 -26.49 -22.59 -40.96
C LEU A 9 -26.71 -21.27 -40.22
N CYS A 10 -27.94 -20.75 -40.21
CA CYS A 10 -28.29 -19.54 -39.45
C CYS A 10 -28.31 -19.74 -37.93
N LEU A 11 -28.48 -20.99 -37.46
CA LEU A 11 -28.49 -21.31 -36.01
C LEU A 11 -27.06 -21.35 -35.40
N LEU A 12 -26.02 -21.45 -36.23
CA LEU A 12 -24.63 -21.51 -35.74
C LEU A 12 -23.99 -20.13 -35.51
N PHE A 13 -24.63 -19.04 -35.96
CA PHE A 13 -24.17 -17.68 -35.72
C PHE A 13 -24.92 -16.97 -34.60
N GLY A 14 -25.78 -17.69 -33.87
CA GLY A 14 -26.51 -17.18 -32.73
C GLY A 14 -25.64 -17.08 -31.48
N GLY A 15 -24.92 -15.99 -31.37
CA GLY A 15 -24.73 -15.32 -30.13
C GLY A 15 -23.55 -15.63 -29.28
N CYS A 16 -22.56 -14.83 -29.34
CA CYS A 16 -21.99 -14.28 -28.12
C CYS A 16 -22.74 -12.99 -27.79
N PHE A 17 -23.80 -13.08 -27.05
CA PHE A 17 -24.36 -11.93 -26.34
C PHE A 17 -23.47 -11.71 -25.11
N SER A 18 -22.46 -10.86 -25.30
CA SER A 18 -21.65 -10.36 -24.20
C SER A 18 -22.55 -9.46 -23.37
N SER A 19 -23.05 -9.96 -22.26
CA SER A 19 -23.62 -9.11 -21.22
C SER A 19 -22.48 -8.24 -20.67
N SER A 20 -22.44 -6.99 -21.06
CA SER A 20 -21.68 -5.99 -20.34
C SER A 20 -22.32 -5.90 -18.95
N ASP A 21 -21.70 -6.49 -17.95
CA ASP A 21 -22.05 -6.25 -16.57
C ASP A 21 -21.96 -4.74 -16.33
N LYS A 22 -23.12 -4.10 -16.23
CA LYS A 22 -23.19 -2.72 -15.78
C LYS A 22 -22.67 -2.70 -14.35
N TYR A 23 -21.48 -2.15 -14.17
CA TYR A 23 -20.97 -1.79 -12.85
C TYR A 23 -22.03 -0.94 -12.14
N VAL A 24 -22.53 -1.44 -11.02
CA VAL A 24 -23.44 -0.70 -10.14
C VAL A 24 -22.56 -0.07 -9.05
N PRO A 25 -22.40 1.26 -9.03
CA PRO A 25 -21.64 1.92 -7.97
C PRO A 25 -22.24 1.58 -6.61
N ASN A 26 -21.43 1.10 -5.67
CA ASN A 26 -21.85 0.93 -4.28
C ASN A 26 -22.06 2.31 -3.68
N GLU A 27 -23.28 2.64 -3.28
CA GLU A 27 -23.58 3.87 -2.57
C GLU A 27 -22.77 3.92 -1.27
N GLY A 28 -21.83 4.87 -1.19
CA GLY A 28 -20.98 5.11 -0.01
C GLY A 28 -19.48 4.86 -0.18
N LEU A 29 -19.02 4.42 -1.35
CA LEU A 29 -17.60 4.39 -1.68
C LEU A 29 -17.26 5.60 -2.56
N ASN A 30 -16.19 6.32 -2.22
CA ASN A 30 -15.63 7.30 -3.11
C ASN A 30 -15.03 6.56 -4.31
N GLU A 31 -15.64 6.72 -5.49
CA GLU A 31 -15.12 6.17 -6.72
C GLU A 31 -13.93 7.02 -7.18
N ILE A 32 -12.76 6.40 -7.29
CA ILE A 32 -11.60 7.02 -7.93
C ILE A 32 -11.57 6.53 -9.37
N LEU A 33 -11.97 7.38 -10.30
CA LEU A 33 -11.86 7.10 -11.74
C LEU A 33 -10.42 7.39 -12.17
N ILE A 34 -9.70 6.34 -12.54
CA ILE A 34 -8.35 6.48 -13.11
C ILE A 34 -8.49 6.37 -14.62
N ASP A 35 -8.23 7.45 -15.33
CA ASP A 35 -8.15 7.45 -16.79
C ASP A 35 -6.69 7.21 -17.20
N PRO A 36 -6.35 6.06 -17.76
CA PRO A 36 -4.98 5.74 -18.14
C PRO A 36 -4.49 6.50 -19.38
N GLU A 37 -5.39 7.19 -20.10
CA GLU A 37 -5.03 8.01 -21.26
C GLU A 37 -4.66 9.45 -20.87
N VAL A 38 -5.06 9.89 -19.68
CA VAL A 38 -4.69 11.19 -19.11
C VAL A 38 -3.51 10.97 -18.17
N VAL A 39 -2.33 10.84 -18.74
CA VAL A 39 -1.08 10.78 -17.97
C VAL A 39 -0.46 12.17 -17.99
N GLU A 40 -0.48 12.86 -16.88
CA GLU A 40 0.35 14.04 -16.68
C GLU A 40 1.81 13.61 -16.52
N GLU A 41 2.69 14.10 -17.37
CA GLU A 41 4.12 13.74 -17.36
C GLU A 41 4.82 14.17 -16.07
N TYR A 42 4.26 15.12 -15.36
CA TYR A 42 4.76 15.64 -14.09
C TYR A 42 3.62 15.86 -13.11
N LEU A 43 3.75 15.28 -11.92
CA LEU A 43 2.88 15.58 -10.79
C LEU A 43 3.41 16.82 -10.08
N ASP A 44 2.66 17.91 -10.08
CA ASP A 44 3.00 19.08 -9.26
C ASP A 44 2.66 18.77 -7.80
N LEU A 45 3.69 18.56 -6.99
CA LEU A 45 3.52 18.28 -5.57
C LEU A 45 2.80 19.40 -4.82
N SER A 46 2.83 20.64 -5.34
CA SER A 46 2.13 21.77 -4.73
C SER A 46 0.61 21.62 -4.76
N GLU A 47 0.05 20.83 -5.70
CA GLU A 47 -1.38 20.54 -5.78
C GLU A 47 -1.84 19.52 -4.73
N ILE A 48 -0.92 18.67 -4.26
CA ILE A 48 -1.20 17.60 -3.30
C ILE A 48 -0.84 18.02 -1.88
N LEU A 49 0.25 18.79 -1.74
CA LEU A 49 0.75 19.24 -0.46
C LEU A 49 -0.01 20.48 -0.02
N GLN A 50 -0.71 20.39 1.10
CA GLN A 50 -1.25 21.57 1.77
C GLN A 50 -0.10 22.41 2.31
N ASP A 51 -0.29 23.71 2.34
CA ASP A 51 0.54 24.88 2.63
C ASP A 51 1.88 24.76 3.40
N SER A 52 2.26 23.61 3.97
CA SER A 52 3.53 23.45 4.69
C SER A 52 4.10 22.03 4.64
N ILE A 53 5.39 21.96 4.39
CA ILE A 53 6.17 20.72 4.54
C ILE A 53 6.89 20.82 5.88
N GLU A 54 6.66 19.85 6.76
CA GLU A 54 7.42 19.72 8.01
C GLU A 54 8.55 18.70 7.82
N ILE A 55 9.77 19.13 8.13
CA ILE A 55 10.95 18.24 8.10
C ILE A 55 11.28 17.83 9.52
N ILE A 56 11.18 16.53 9.81
CA ILE A 56 11.49 15.97 11.12
C ILE A 56 12.84 15.23 11.01
N PRO A 57 13.95 15.79 11.50
CA PRO A 57 15.22 15.10 11.55
C PRO A 57 15.17 14.01 12.60
N LEU A 58 15.44 12.75 12.21
CA LEU A 58 15.52 11.65 13.15
C LEU A 58 16.89 11.62 13.82
N GLU A 59 16.89 11.39 15.14
CA GLU A 59 18.12 11.20 15.90
C GLU A 59 18.93 10.04 15.33
N THR A 60 20.24 10.26 15.15
CA THR A 60 21.16 9.29 14.57
C THR A 60 22.29 9.01 15.55
N THR A 61 22.22 7.85 16.19
CA THR A 61 23.23 7.34 17.11
C THR A 61 23.56 5.88 16.74
N GLU A 62 24.56 5.29 17.35
CA GLU A 62 24.88 3.86 17.17
C GLU A 62 23.69 2.94 17.51
N GLN A 63 22.78 3.38 18.37
CA GLN A 63 21.61 2.61 18.81
C GLN A 63 20.45 2.66 17.81
N CYS A 64 20.36 3.71 17.01
CA CYS A 64 19.26 3.96 16.07
C CYS A 64 19.75 4.32 14.66
N LEU A 65 20.90 3.78 14.26
CA LEU A 65 21.39 3.93 12.90
C LEU A 65 20.50 3.11 11.94
N ILE A 66 19.78 3.82 11.09
CA ILE A 66 18.90 3.24 10.07
C ILE A 66 19.74 2.91 8.84
N SER A 67 19.56 1.72 8.27
CA SER A 67 20.31 1.24 7.10
C SER A 67 19.45 1.11 5.84
N ASP A 68 18.25 0.55 5.95
CA ASP A 68 17.36 0.26 4.81
C ASP A 68 15.89 0.40 5.24
N ILE A 69 15.32 1.58 5.00
CA ILE A 69 13.93 1.88 5.37
C ILE A 69 12.99 1.10 4.46
N LYS A 70 12.14 0.28 5.08
CA LYS A 70 11.10 -0.46 4.38
C LYS A 70 9.72 0.18 4.53
N GLN A 71 9.41 0.71 5.71
CA GLN A 71 8.10 1.26 6.02
C GLN A 71 8.23 2.32 7.11
N ILE A 72 7.45 3.38 6.99
CA ILE A 72 7.32 4.42 8.02
C ILE A 72 5.84 4.54 8.34
N GLU A 73 5.50 4.53 9.62
CA GLU A 73 4.15 4.69 10.12
C GLU A 73 4.12 5.71 11.26
N LEU A 74 3.15 6.62 11.19
CA LEU A 74 2.84 7.54 12.29
C LEU A 74 1.66 6.97 13.07
N TYR A 75 1.88 6.62 14.34
CA TYR A 75 0.84 6.06 15.19
C TYR A 75 0.96 6.55 16.63
N LYS A 76 -0.13 7.08 17.20
CA LYS A 76 -0.21 7.59 18.58
C LYS A 76 0.98 8.49 18.95
N ASP A 77 1.20 9.54 18.17
CA ASP A 77 2.26 10.53 18.36
C ASP A 77 3.69 9.94 18.40
N LYS A 78 3.90 8.84 17.68
CA LYS A 78 5.20 8.22 17.49
C LYS A 78 5.43 7.86 16.04
N ILE A 79 6.68 7.95 15.61
CA ILE A 79 7.12 7.55 14.29
C ILE A 79 7.76 6.17 14.42
N PHE A 80 7.25 5.20 13.67
CA PHE A 80 7.76 3.85 13.59
C PHE A 80 8.46 3.66 12.25
N VAL A 81 9.73 3.29 12.29
CA VAL A 81 10.54 3.08 11.09
C VAL A 81 11.00 1.63 11.04
N SER A 82 10.49 0.87 10.10
CA SER A 82 10.93 -0.50 9.83
C SER A 82 12.23 -0.46 9.04
N ASP A 83 13.30 -0.99 9.61
CA ASP A 83 14.60 -1.14 8.99
C ASP A 83 14.85 -2.61 8.63
N LYS A 84 14.87 -2.88 7.32
CA LYS A 84 15.08 -4.22 6.80
C LYS A 84 16.52 -4.71 7.03
N GLY A 85 17.50 -3.82 6.96
CA GLY A 85 18.91 -4.19 7.10
C GLY A 85 19.24 -4.61 8.53
N ASN A 86 18.69 -3.92 9.53
CA ASN A 86 18.87 -4.26 10.94
C ASN A 86 17.81 -5.25 11.46
N ALA A 87 16.78 -5.56 10.66
CA ALA A 87 15.63 -6.35 11.04
C ALA A 87 15.00 -5.85 12.36
N LYS A 88 14.76 -4.55 12.46
CA LYS A 88 14.21 -3.86 13.64
C LYS A 88 13.19 -2.81 13.23
N ILE A 89 12.30 -2.50 14.15
CA ILE A 89 11.44 -1.33 14.07
C ILE A 89 11.97 -0.31 15.07
N PHE A 90 12.48 0.80 14.58
CA PHE A 90 12.88 1.92 15.44
C PHE A 90 11.66 2.79 15.74
N VAL A 91 11.59 3.27 16.97
CA VAL A 91 10.49 4.12 17.45
C VAL A 91 11.05 5.47 17.87
N PHE A 92 10.48 6.52 17.30
CA PHE A 92 10.86 7.91 17.59
C PHE A 92 9.64 8.71 18.06
N THR A 93 9.90 9.81 18.72
CA THR A 93 8.87 10.85 18.96
C THR A 93 8.52 11.56 17.64
N THR A 94 7.43 12.31 17.62
CA THR A 94 7.11 13.21 16.48
C THR A 94 8.13 14.32 16.27
N THR A 95 8.99 14.57 17.24
CA THR A 95 10.12 15.53 17.13
C THR A 95 11.43 14.85 16.70
N GLY A 96 11.41 13.56 16.40
CA GLY A 96 12.55 12.80 15.86
C GLY A 96 13.49 12.20 16.91
N HIS A 97 13.21 12.33 18.22
CA HIS A 97 14.06 11.71 19.25
C HIS A 97 13.83 10.19 19.34
N PHE A 98 14.91 9.45 19.42
CA PHE A 98 14.85 8.00 19.57
C PHE A 98 14.27 7.59 20.93
N LEU A 99 13.32 6.67 20.91
CA LEU A 99 12.72 6.10 22.13
C LEU A 99 13.23 4.70 22.41
N ASN A 100 13.03 3.80 21.47
CA ASN A 100 13.45 2.40 21.59
C ASN A 100 13.45 1.70 20.23
N SER A 101 13.89 0.45 20.21
CA SER A 101 13.71 -0.43 19.04
C SER A 101 12.94 -1.68 19.45
N LEU A 102 12.12 -2.16 18.52
CA LEU A 102 11.30 -3.35 18.66
C LEU A 102 11.84 -4.44 17.73
N GLY A 103 11.77 -5.67 18.20
CA GLY A 103 12.16 -6.82 17.43
C GLY A 103 13.62 -7.22 17.61
N ARG A 104 13.87 -8.49 17.37
CA ARG A 104 15.17 -9.10 17.40
C ARG A 104 15.29 -10.11 16.27
N GLN A 105 16.35 -10.00 15.51
CA GLN A 105 16.67 -10.98 14.49
C GLN A 105 17.20 -12.26 15.12
N GLY A 106 16.63 -13.41 14.75
CA GLY A 106 17.04 -14.70 15.23
C GLY A 106 16.06 -15.81 14.89
N MET A 107 16.23 -16.96 15.52
CA MET A 107 15.42 -18.18 15.32
C MET A 107 14.75 -18.64 16.61
N GLY A 108 14.89 -17.89 17.69
CA GLY A 108 14.32 -18.21 18.99
C GLY A 108 12.89 -17.70 19.19
N PRO A 109 12.24 -18.04 20.33
CA PRO A 109 10.93 -17.51 20.68
C PRO A 109 10.95 -15.97 20.77
N GLY A 110 10.04 -15.30 20.05
CA GLY A 110 10.00 -13.84 19.98
C GLY A 110 11.04 -13.19 19.07
N GLU A 111 11.80 -13.99 18.34
CA GLU A 111 12.72 -13.55 17.30
C GLU A 111 12.13 -13.80 15.91
N TYR A 112 12.62 -13.08 14.91
CA TYR A 112 12.21 -13.29 13.53
C TYR A 112 13.40 -13.25 12.58
N SER A 113 13.35 -14.07 11.55
CA SER A 113 14.41 -14.16 10.54
C SER A 113 14.37 -13.00 9.55
N ARG A 114 13.20 -12.41 9.32
CA ARG A 114 12.99 -11.28 8.41
C ARG A 114 11.92 -10.36 8.96
N LEU A 115 12.14 -9.07 8.82
CA LEU A 115 11.12 -8.07 9.07
C LEU A 115 10.25 -7.91 7.83
N GLY A 116 8.96 -8.20 7.99
CA GLY A 116 7.91 -7.95 7.00
C GLY A 116 7.40 -6.51 7.04
N ASN A 117 6.24 -6.29 6.45
CA ASN A 117 5.45 -5.10 6.74
C ASN A 117 4.79 -5.30 8.10
N PHE A 118 4.51 -4.21 8.78
CA PHE A 118 3.80 -4.23 10.04
C PHE A 118 2.55 -3.35 9.96
N THR A 119 1.61 -3.60 10.85
CA THR A 119 0.41 -2.79 11.01
C THR A 119 0.03 -2.73 12.48
N PHE A 120 -0.84 -1.78 12.83
CA PHE A 120 -1.33 -1.64 14.20
C PHE A 120 -2.72 -2.23 14.34
N LYS A 121 -2.93 -2.98 15.42
CA LYS A 121 -4.25 -3.42 15.86
C LYS A 121 -4.41 -3.09 17.35
N GLY A 122 -5.09 -1.98 17.64
CA GLY A 122 -5.08 -1.41 18.99
C GLY A 122 -3.66 -1.08 19.42
N ASP A 123 -3.23 -1.55 20.58
CA ASP A 123 -1.88 -1.29 21.11
C ASP A 123 -0.83 -2.32 20.67
N SER A 124 -1.20 -3.23 19.78
CA SER A 124 -0.32 -4.29 19.28
C SER A 124 0.16 -4.01 17.88
N ILE A 125 1.41 -4.36 17.61
CA ILE A 125 2.02 -4.38 16.28
C ILE A 125 1.91 -5.82 15.76
N LEU A 126 1.43 -5.97 14.52
CA LEU A 126 1.26 -7.25 13.83
C LEU A 126 2.15 -7.31 12.61
#